data_55b618c768df1fde7a652c47ad582832
#
_entry.id   55b618c768df1fde7a652c47ad582832
#
_cell.length_a   1.000
_cell.length_b   1.000
_cell.length_c   1.000
_cell.angle_alpha   90.00
_cell.angle_beta   90.00
_cell.angle_gamma   90.00
#
_symmetry.space_group_name_H-M   'P 1'
#
loop_
_entity.id
_entity.type
_entity.pdbx_description
1 polymer ?
#
loop_
_entity_poly.entity_id
_entity_poly.type
_entity_poly.pdbx_seq_one_letter_code
_entity_poly.pdbx_strand_id
1 'polypeptide(L)'
;MILKNTNLSKLFSLVGLFMVFSCDEPQKDDVVSILSDSQFTFHQDQNKIYFAINAAKTMNGIQIDSVTLNWYGSSRSNAKDVLTLNDDGFDGDIIMNDDLYSIKILNDSTVIKNILKDDSGFVFLDFNAIYDSEVLLVRDSMKIGNIIPRIISINAPDTINRPLDATISLETISAEVFDADGLETIKWVGFTSFHIDGDSIMNNGNYIYLHDDGSEIILYEPNITSGDETKDDGVFSFRIPIYGQGFTEPGFQTKTGRFVWRFAAQDLLNDYTNIVEHEIIIQ
;
A
#
# COMPACT_ATOMS: atom_id res chain seq x y z
N MET A 1 68.61 -34.64 50.61
CA MET A 1 69.84 -34.64 49.76
C MET A 1 69.37 -34.35 48.31
N ILE A 2 69.76 -33.17 47.86
CA ILE A 2 70.09 -32.82 46.49
C ILE A 2 68.94 -32.93 45.41
N LEU A 3 68.34 -31.80 45.11
CA LEU A 3 68.58 -30.87 43.96
C LEU A 3 68.15 -31.31 42.56
N LYS A 4 67.40 -30.41 41.96
CA LYS A 4 67.46 -29.85 40.59
C LYS A 4 66.74 -30.64 39.52
N ASN A 5 65.98 -30.10 38.59
CA ASN A 5 66.08 -28.79 37.92
C ASN A 5 64.82 -28.55 37.10
N THR A 6 64.38 -27.35 37.15
CA THR A 6 63.69 -26.56 36.14
C THR A 6 63.69 -27.10 34.72
N ASN A 7 62.49 -27.05 34.07
CA ASN A 7 62.44 -26.53 32.71
C ASN A 7 61.06 -25.89 32.46
N LEU A 8 61.14 -24.61 32.25
CA LEU A 8 60.13 -23.68 31.87
C LEU A 8 59.96 -23.82 30.32
N SER A 9 58.87 -24.44 29.91
CA SER A 9 58.52 -24.39 28.47
C SER A 9 57.35 -23.46 28.27
N LYS A 10 57.61 -22.45 27.52
CA LYS A 10 56.76 -21.35 27.12
C LYS A 10 55.50 -21.87 26.45
N LEU A 11 54.36 -21.67 27.09
CA LEU A 11 53.05 -21.79 26.45
C LEU A 11 52.81 -20.51 25.64
N PHE A 12 53.05 -20.56 24.32
CA PHE A 12 52.62 -19.53 23.40
C PHE A 12 51.08 -19.59 23.29
N SER A 13 50.40 -18.67 23.96
CA SER A 13 49.00 -18.43 23.77
C SER A 13 48.80 -17.72 22.43
N LEU A 14 48.36 -18.49 21.40
CA LEU A 14 47.93 -17.97 20.12
C LEU A 14 46.53 -17.43 20.31
N VAL A 15 46.38 -16.15 20.62
CA VAL A 15 45.13 -15.44 20.58
C VAL A 15 44.78 -15.25 19.10
N GLY A 16 43.96 -16.14 18.59
CA GLY A 16 43.35 -15.99 17.26
C GLY A 16 42.34 -14.82 17.31
N LEU A 17 42.76 -13.69 16.76
CA LEU A 17 41.92 -12.54 16.51
C LEU A 17 40.90 -12.95 15.41
N PHE A 18 39.73 -13.42 15.79
CA PHE A 18 38.57 -13.52 14.87
C PHE A 18 38.14 -12.11 14.52
N MET A 19 38.63 -11.59 13.39
CA MET A 19 37.97 -10.48 12.71
C MET A 19 36.64 -11.01 12.14
N VAL A 20 35.55 -10.78 12.85
CA VAL A 20 34.22 -10.83 12.27
C VAL A 20 34.14 -9.68 11.28
N PHE A 21 34.40 -9.96 10.00
CA PHE A 21 33.92 -9.09 8.94
C PHE A 21 32.38 -9.22 8.99
N SER A 22 31.73 -8.30 9.70
CA SER A 22 30.35 -7.98 9.43
C SER A 22 30.32 -7.47 8.00
N CYS A 23 29.89 -8.29 7.06
CA CYS A 23 29.37 -7.78 5.81
C CYS A 23 28.08 -7.05 6.21
N ASP A 24 28.16 -5.75 6.42
CA ASP A 24 27.00 -4.90 6.26
C ASP A 24 26.60 -5.08 4.78
N GLU A 25 25.53 -5.83 4.55
CA GLU A 25 24.83 -5.71 3.29
C GLU A 25 24.54 -4.22 3.13
N PRO A 26 24.87 -3.62 1.96
CA PRO A 26 24.48 -2.25 1.73
C PRO A 26 22.97 -2.20 1.94
N GLN A 27 22.55 -1.49 2.99
CA GLN A 27 21.17 -1.09 3.13
C GLN A 27 20.81 -0.53 1.75
N LYS A 28 19.88 -1.19 1.07
CA LYS A 28 19.26 -0.64 -0.11
C LYS A 28 18.54 0.58 0.42
N ASP A 29 19.18 1.73 0.36
CA ASP A 29 18.51 2.98 0.56
C ASP A 29 17.38 2.94 -0.47
N ASP A 30 16.15 2.71 -0.01
CA ASP A 30 14.98 3.01 -0.78
C ASP A 30 15.13 4.48 -1.12
N VAL A 31 15.51 4.77 -2.36
CA VAL A 31 15.56 6.13 -2.87
C VAL A 31 14.09 6.54 -2.91
N VAL A 32 13.60 7.04 -1.78
CA VAL A 32 12.30 7.69 -1.72
C VAL A 32 12.41 8.81 -2.75
N SER A 33 11.68 8.68 -3.83
CA SER A 33 11.63 9.73 -4.84
C SER A 33 11.09 10.96 -4.13
N ILE A 34 11.87 12.04 -4.10
CA ILE A 34 11.52 13.29 -3.40
C ILE A 34 10.19 13.84 -3.91
N LEU A 35 9.87 13.54 -5.17
CA LEU A 35 8.62 13.89 -5.82
C LEU A 35 8.11 12.68 -6.60
N SER A 36 6.95 12.11 -6.24
CA SER A 36 6.44 10.85 -6.78
C SER A 36 4.91 10.75 -6.74
N ASP A 37 4.38 9.68 -7.31
CA ASP A 37 2.97 9.30 -7.23
C ASP A 37 2.01 10.43 -7.59
N SER A 38 2.24 11.06 -8.75
CA SER A 38 1.35 12.06 -9.29
C SER A 38 -0.05 11.48 -9.56
N GLN A 39 -1.09 12.24 -9.22
CA GLN A 39 -2.49 11.83 -9.33
C GLN A 39 -3.31 12.88 -10.04
N PHE A 40 -4.33 12.41 -10.75
CA PHE A 40 -5.32 13.26 -11.44
C PHE A 40 -6.66 12.53 -11.48
N THR A 41 -7.73 13.24 -11.11
CA THR A 41 -9.10 12.75 -11.25
C THR A 41 -10.00 13.86 -11.79
N PHE A 42 -10.86 13.51 -12.73
CA PHE A 42 -11.95 14.37 -13.16
C PHE A 42 -13.28 13.81 -12.62
N HIS A 43 -13.76 14.38 -11.52
CA HIS A 43 -15.07 14.08 -10.93
C HIS A 43 -16.18 14.72 -11.77
N GLN A 44 -16.63 14.01 -12.80
CA GLN A 44 -17.55 14.53 -13.81
C GLN A 44 -18.89 14.98 -13.21
N ASP A 45 -19.47 14.19 -12.32
CA ASP A 45 -20.77 14.47 -11.67
C ASP A 45 -20.73 15.77 -10.86
N GLN A 46 -19.60 16.11 -10.28
CA GLN A 46 -19.38 17.33 -9.49
C GLN A 46 -18.77 18.46 -10.28
N ASN A 47 -18.36 18.20 -11.53
CA ASN A 47 -17.58 19.10 -12.36
C ASN A 47 -16.33 19.65 -11.64
N LYS A 48 -15.59 18.77 -10.94
CA LYS A 48 -14.38 19.09 -10.19
C LYS A 48 -13.19 18.31 -10.70
N ILE A 49 -12.03 18.92 -10.59
CA ILE A 49 -10.75 18.30 -10.91
C ILE A 49 -9.93 18.19 -9.64
N TYR A 50 -9.36 17.02 -9.41
CA TYR A 50 -8.44 16.73 -8.34
C TYR A 50 -7.04 16.50 -8.89
N PHE A 51 -6.04 17.02 -8.19
CA PHE A 51 -4.62 16.80 -8.46
C PHE A 51 -3.89 16.52 -7.16
N ALA A 52 -2.96 15.56 -7.17
CA ALA A 52 -2.08 15.33 -6.03
C ALA A 52 -0.71 14.81 -6.44
N ILE A 53 0.28 14.97 -5.56
CA ILE A 53 1.61 14.41 -5.69
C ILE A 53 2.26 14.26 -4.32
N ASN A 54 2.96 13.16 -4.09
CA ASN A 54 3.81 13.03 -2.91
C ASN A 54 5.06 13.89 -3.07
N ALA A 55 5.34 14.73 -2.06
CA ALA A 55 6.54 15.55 -2.02
C ALA A 55 7.15 15.52 -0.62
N ALA A 56 8.42 15.12 -0.51
CA ALA A 56 9.11 15.07 0.77
C ALA A 56 9.19 16.46 1.41
N LYS A 57 8.86 16.58 2.71
CA LYS A 57 8.92 17.86 3.47
C LYS A 57 10.31 18.47 3.51
N THR A 58 11.35 17.65 3.35
CA THR A 58 12.74 18.10 3.36
C THR A 58 13.55 17.44 2.27
N MET A 59 14.40 18.22 1.63
CA MET A 59 15.40 17.75 0.69
C MET A 59 16.79 18.26 1.12
N ASN A 60 17.73 17.37 1.39
CA ASN A 60 19.06 17.73 1.88
C ASN A 60 19.06 18.68 3.11
N GLY A 61 18.05 18.54 3.98
CA GLY A 61 17.87 19.39 5.17
C GLY A 61 17.19 20.73 4.90
N ILE A 62 16.81 21.03 3.65
CA ILE A 62 16.06 22.22 3.25
C ILE A 62 14.57 21.86 3.27
N GLN A 63 13.76 22.70 3.93
CA GLN A 63 12.31 22.54 3.95
C GLN A 63 11.71 22.86 2.58
N ILE A 64 10.59 22.20 2.26
CA ILE A 64 9.80 22.54 1.08
C ILE A 64 9.13 23.90 1.27
N ASP A 65 9.27 24.79 0.28
CA ASP A 65 8.62 26.11 0.30
C ASP A 65 7.19 26.01 -0.27
N SER A 66 7.03 25.28 -1.36
CA SER A 66 5.72 25.11 -1.99
C SER A 66 5.72 23.96 -3.00
N VAL A 67 4.52 23.42 -3.26
CA VAL A 67 4.24 22.54 -4.39
C VAL A 67 3.27 23.25 -5.33
N THR A 68 3.62 23.30 -6.61
CA THR A 68 2.78 23.91 -7.64
C THR A 68 2.56 22.98 -8.82
N LEU A 69 1.44 23.14 -9.49
CA LEU A 69 1.07 22.44 -10.70
C LEU A 69 0.94 23.42 -11.86
N ASN A 70 1.60 23.13 -12.97
CA ASN A 70 1.29 23.74 -14.25
C ASN A 70 0.28 22.84 -14.98
N TRP A 71 -0.95 23.28 -15.07
CA TRP A 71 -2.04 22.60 -15.74
C TRP A 71 -2.21 23.07 -17.17
N TYR A 72 -2.21 22.17 -18.15
CA TYR A 72 -2.32 22.45 -19.58
C TYR A 72 -3.65 21.95 -20.19
N GLY A 73 -4.48 21.26 -19.39
CA GLY A 73 -5.68 20.62 -19.94
C GLY A 73 -5.35 19.53 -20.94
N SER A 74 -6.14 19.43 -22.00
CA SER A 74 -6.01 18.38 -23.03
C SER A 74 -4.87 18.60 -24.03
N SER A 75 -4.07 19.68 -23.93
CA SER A 75 -2.96 19.94 -24.84
C SER A 75 -1.81 20.69 -24.18
N ARG A 76 -0.59 20.18 -24.31
CA ARG A 76 0.63 20.87 -23.84
C ARG A 76 0.93 22.19 -24.58
N SER A 77 0.29 22.44 -25.71
CA SER A 77 0.44 23.71 -26.40
C SER A 77 -0.38 24.86 -25.81
N ASN A 78 -1.28 24.56 -24.91
CA ASN A 78 -2.07 25.57 -24.21
C ASN A 78 -1.19 26.39 -23.26
N ALA A 79 -1.57 27.65 -23.01
CA ALA A 79 -1.02 28.43 -21.94
C ALA A 79 -1.40 27.78 -20.59
N LYS A 80 -0.42 27.57 -19.73
CA LYS A 80 -0.64 26.88 -18.45
C LYS A 80 -1.46 27.72 -17.48
N ASP A 81 -2.30 27.04 -16.70
CA ASP A 81 -2.77 27.53 -15.42
C ASP A 81 -1.77 27.11 -14.34
N VAL A 82 -1.52 27.95 -13.35
CA VAL A 82 -0.62 27.66 -12.22
C VAL A 82 -1.46 27.52 -10.96
N LEU A 83 -1.43 26.34 -10.37
CA LEU A 83 -2.17 26.00 -9.16
C LEU A 83 -1.20 25.70 -8.04
N THR A 84 -1.55 26.06 -6.81
CA THR A 84 -0.79 25.70 -5.59
C THR A 84 -1.47 24.50 -4.94
N LEU A 85 -0.69 23.47 -4.59
CA LEU A 85 -1.15 22.31 -3.87
C LEU A 85 -0.78 22.45 -2.39
N ASN A 86 -1.63 21.95 -1.52
CA ASN A 86 -1.47 22.05 -0.06
C ASN A 86 -1.44 20.66 0.57
N ASP A 87 -0.81 20.59 1.75
CA ASP A 87 -0.78 19.43 2.67
C ASP A 87 -1.25 19.92 4.05
N ASP A 88 -2.50 20.46 4.10
CA ASP A 88 -3.07 21.16 5.26
C ASP A 88 -4.44 20.61 5.72
N GLY A 89 -4.94 19.55 5.06
CA GLY A 89 -6.23 18.93 5.35
C GLY A 89 -7.44 19.66 4.73
N PHE A 90 -7.23 20.56 3.72
CA PHE A 90 -8.29 21.34 3.08
C PHE A 90 -8.20 21.30 1.56
N ASP A 91 -9.28 21.72 0.90
CA ASP A 91 -9.36 21.93 -0.57
C ASP A 91 -8.94 20.71 -1.43
N GLY A 92 -9.20 19.52 -0.94
CA GLY A 92 -8.87 18.26 -1.62
C GLY A 92 -7.80 17.44 -0.89
N ASP A 93 -7.03 18.07 -0.03
CA ASP A 93 -6.21 17.35 0.93
C ASP A 93 -7.09 16.78 2.05
N ILE A 94 -6.87 15.50 2.39
CA ILE A 94 -7.70 14.78 3.37
C ILE A 94 -6.96 14.67 4.71
N ILE A 95 -5.64 14.47 4.67
CA ILE A 95 -4.82 14.21 5.86
C ILE A 95 -3.68 15.22 5.92
N MET A 96 -3.82 16.16 6.82
CA MET A 96 -2.78 17.17 7.05
C MET A 96 -1.42 16.56 7.42
N ASN A 97 -0.38 16.97 6.75
CA ASN A 97 1.02 16.60 7.01
C ASN A 97 1.36 15.13 6.67
N ASP A 98 0.73 14.54 5.66
CA ASP A 98 1.04 13.18 5.19
C ASP A 98 1.96 13.14 3.96
N ASP A 99 2.52 14.30 3.56
CA ASP A 99 3.41 14.49 2.41
C ASP A 99 2.70 14.39 1.04
N LEU A 100 1.36 14.22 1.02
CA LEU A 100 0.54 14.24 -0.18
C LEU A 100 -0.02 15.65 -0.41
N TYR A 101 0.66 16.42 -1.24
CA TYR A 101 0.20 17.76 -1.63
C TYR A 101 -0.91 17.65 -2.66
N SER A 102 -2.06 18.25 -2.39
CA SER A 102 -3.22 18.12 -3.27
C SER A 102 -4.03 19.41 -3.40
N ILE A 103 -4.93 19.41 -4.41
CA ILE A 103 -5.95 20.42 -4.60
C ILE A 103 -7.16 19.85 -5.35
N LYS A 104 -8.36 20.24 -4.94
CA LYS A 104 -9.61 19.94 -5.64
C LYS A 104 -10.32 21.24 -6.01
N ILE A 105 -10.48 21.51 -7.31
CA ILE A 105 -11.04 22.76 -7.84
C ILE A 105 -12.23 22.51 -8.75
N LEU A 106 -13.04 23.54 -8.99
CA LEU A 106 -14.08 23.51 -10.03
C LEU A 106 -13.45 23.51 -11.42
N ASN A 107 -13.95 22.65 -12.31
CA ASN A 107 -13.61 22.65 -13.73
C ASN A 107 -14.44 23.70 -14.47
N ASP A 108 -14.12 24.96 -14.22
CA ASP A 108 -14.91 26.08 -14.75
C ASP A 108 -13.98 27.28 -15.07
N SER A 109 -14.39 28.09 -16.02
CA SER A 109 -13.60 29.21 -16.54
C SER A 109 -13.40 30.38 -15.55
N THR A 110 -14.07 30.37 -14.42
CA THR A 110 -13.85 31.35 -13.34
C THR A 110 -12.65 30.97 -12.47
N VAL A 111 -12.24 29.70 -12.49
CA VAL A 111 -11.14 29.15 -11.70
C VAL A 111 -9.90 28.89 -12.57
N ILE A 112 -10.09 28.23 -13.70
CA ILE A 112 -9.01 27.85 -14.65
C ILE A 112 -9.36 28.20 -16.09
N LYS A 113 -8.34 28.37 -16.93
CA LYS A 113 -8.54 28.61 -18.37
C LYS A 113 -8.70 27.32 -19.16
N ASN A 114 -7.95 26.28 -18.75
CA ASN A 114 -7.93 24.99 -19.43
C ASN A 114 -8.99 24.06 -18.84
N ILE A 115 -10.27 24.38 -19.08
CA ILE A 115 -11.39 23.54 -18.68
C ILE A 115 -11.46 22.26 -19.51
N LEU A 116 -11.76 21.13 -18.88
CA LEU A 116 -12.05 19.89 -19.57
C LEU A 116 -13.48 19.92 -20.10
N LYS A 117 -13.63 19.57 -21.36
CA LYS A 117 -14.93 19.49 -22.05
C LYS A 117 -15.28 18.06 -22.42
N ASP A 118 -14.26 17.22 -22.52
CA ASP A 118 -14.38 15.83 -22.90
C ASP A 118 -14.23 14.96 -21.63
N ASP A 119 -14.83 13.80 -21.64
CA ASP A 119 -14.79 12.77 -20.59
C ASP A 119 -13.75 11.69 -20.87
N SER A 120 -12.97 11.86 -21.92
CA SER A 120 -11.96 10.89 -22.35
C SER A 120 -10.77 11.58 -23.02
N GLY A 121 -9.65 10.86 -23.13
CA GLY A 121 -8.42 11.37 -23.73
C GLY A 121 -7.29 11.51 -22.72
N PHE A 122 -6.35 12.42 -23.00
CA PHE A 122 -5.22 12.67 -22.12
C PHE A 122 -5.21 14.12 -21.65
N VAL A 123 -4.71 14.32 -20.45
CA VAL A 123 -4.38 15.62 -19.87
C VAL A 123 -2.89 15.73 -19.65
N PHE A 124 -2.39 16.95 -19.59
CA PHE A 124 -0.97 17.26 -19.46
C PHE A 124 -0.75 18.20 -18.29
N LEU A 125 0.22 17.83 -17.46
CA LEU A 125 0.51 18.51 -16.21
C LEU A 125 1.99 18.40 -15.86
N ASP A 126 2.52 19.43 -15.19
CA ASP A 126 3.87 19.42 -14.65
C ASP A 126 3.80 19.82 -13.17
N PHE A 127 4.21 18.94 -12.27
CA PHE A 127 4.33 19.24 -10.85
C PHE A 127 5.72 19.81 -10.55
N ASN A 128 5.76 20.84 -9.70
CA ASN A 128 7.00 21.45 -9.25
C ASN A 128 7.02 21.48 -7.72
N ALA A 129 8.06 20.91 -7.10
CA ALA A 129 8.35 21.10 -5.69
C ALA A 129 9.53 22.07 -5.56
N ILE A 130 9.38 23.09 -4.73
CA ILE A 130 10.34 24.19 -4.58
C ILE A 130 10.98 24.09 -3.20
N TYR A 131 12.32 24.01 -3.17
CA TYR A 131 13.15 23.96 -1.98
C TYR A 131 14.18 25.08 -2.07
N ASP A 132 13.93 26.23 -1.43
CA ASP A 132 14.77 27.44 -1.56
C ASP A 132 14.95 27.85 -3.04
N SER A 133 16.11 27.65 -3.61
CA SER A 133 16.41 27.97 -5.01
C SER A 133 16.34 26.76 -5.96
N GLU A 134 16.12 25.57 -5.43
CA GLU A 134 16.03 24.34 -6.21
C GLU A 134 14.59 23.97 -6.54
N VAL A 135 14.32 23.64 -7.80
CA VAL A 135 13.00 23.24 -8.28
C VAL A 135 13.08 21.83 -8.85
N LEU A 136 12.38 20.91 -8.22
CA LEU A 136 12.15 19.58 -8.77
C LEU A 136 10.91 19.59 -9.65
N LEU A 137 11.01 18.92 -10.80
CA LEU A 137 9.96 18.90 -11.81
C LEU A 137 9.62 17.45 -12.17
N VAL A 138 8.33 17.11 -12.07
CA VAL A 138 7.75 15.89 -12.66
C VAL A 138 6.79 16.31 -13.77
N ARG A 139 7.06 15.86 -15.00
CA ARG A 139 6.16 15.98 -16.13
C ARG A 139 5.35 14.74 -16.28
N ASP A 140 4.04 14.91 -16.43
CA ASP A 140 3.16 13.78 -16.59
C ASP A 140 2.08 14.04 -17.64
N SER A 141 1.48 12.93 -18.08
CA SER A 141 0.27 12.93 -18.91
C SER A 141 -0.63 11.80 -18.42
N MET A 142 -1.84 12.15 -18.03
CA MET A 142 -2.77 11.21 -17.44
C MET A 142 -3.99 11.07 -18.34
N LYS A 143 -4.62 9.89 -18.26
CA LYS A 143 -5.85 9.64 -19.02
C LYS A 143 -7.03 10.21 -18.27
N ILE A 144 -7.93 10.89 -18.97
CA ILE A 144 -9.23 11.25 -18.42
C ILE A 144 -10.05 9.98 -18.30
N GLY A 145 -10.70 9.77 -17.17
CA GLY A 145 -11.52 8.60 -16.90
C GLY A 145 -11.19 8.01 -15.54
N ASN A 146 -11.51 6.73 -15.36
CA ASN A 146 -11.31 5.98 -14.13
C ASN A 146 -9.85 5.96 -13.67
N ILE A 147 -9.63 6.16 -12.39
CA ILE A 147 -8.34 5.91 -11.72
C ILE A 147 -8.40 4.51 -11.10
N ILE A 148 -7.38 3.71 -11.40
CA ILE A 148 -7.30 2.35 -10.89
C ILE A 148 -6.96 2.41 -9.40
N PRO A 149 -7.70 1.71 -8.53
CA PRO A 149 -7.41 1.66 -7.10
C PRO A 149 -6.03 1.06 -6.82
N ARG A 150 -5.47 1.35 -5.64
CA ARG A 150 -4.17 0.82 -5.21
C ARG A 150 -4.29 0.17 -3.84
N ILE A 151 -3.66 -0.97 -3.67
CA ILE A 151 -3.44 -1.56 -2.34
C ILE A 151 -2.24 -0.83 -1.73
N ILE A 152 -2.45 -0.14 -0.61
CA ILE A 152 -1.43 0.63 0.10
C ILE A 152 -0.64 -0.27 1.04
N SER A 153 -1.36 -1.11 1.79
CA SER A 153 -0.75 -2.02 2.76
C SER A 153 -1.58 -3.28 2.94
N ILE A 154 -0.92 -4.35 3.42
CA ILE A 154 -1.55 -5.59 3.85
C ILE A 154 -1.15 -5.85 5.29
N ASN A 155 -2.12 -6.10 6.15
CA ASN A 155 -1.91 -6.57 7.51
C ASN A 155 -2.39 -8.02 7.61
N ALA A 156 -1.44 -8.96 7.57
CA ALA A 156 -1.67 -10.38 7.70
C ALA A 156 -0.49 -11.02 8.44
N PRO A 157 -0.71 -12.08 9.25
CA PRO A 157 0.38 -12.75 9.95
C PRO A 157 1.24 -13.57 8.99
N ASP A 158 2.56 -13.60 9.21
CA ASP A 158 3.46 -14.49 8.46
C ASP A 158 3.30 -15.96 8.86
N THR A 159 2.75 -16.22 10.04
CA THR A 159 2.54 -17.57 10.55
C THR A 159 1.23 -17.67 11.33
N ILE A 160 0.43 -18.69 11.01
CA ILE A 160 -0.79 -19.05 11.75
C ILE A 160 -0.59 -20.44 12.39
N ASN A 161 -0.87 -20.52 13.70
CA ASN A 161 -0.84 -21.80 14.41
C ASN A 161 -2.26 -22.35 14.51
N ARG A 162 -2.48 -23.56 14.02
CA ARG A 162 -3.78 -24.24 14.17
C ARG A 162 -4.01 -24.61 15.64
N PRO A 163 -5.24 -24.45 16.17
CA PRO A 163 -5.59 -25.03 17.46
C PRO A 163 -5.29 -26.52 17.52
N LEU A 164 -4.84 -27.02 18.68
CA LEU A 164 -4.51 -28.42 18.86
C LEU A 164 -5.74 -29.34 19.02
N ASP A 165 -6.86 -28.75 19.40
CA ASP A 165 -8.13 -29.44 19.63
C ASP A 165 -9.14 -29.20 18.51
N ALA A 166 -10.42 -29.58 18.70
CA ALA A 166 -11.51 -29.33 17.75
C ALA A 166 -12.15 -27.95 17.99
N THR A 167 -11.33 -26.90 18.08
CA THR A 167 -11.77 -25.52 18.12
C THR A 167 -11.42 -24.78 16.84
N ILE A 168 -12.06 -23.61 16.64
CA ILE A 168 -11.82 -22.71 15.52
C ILE A 168 -11.24 -21.44 16.08
N SER A 169 -10.06 -21.03 15.59
CA SER A 169 -9.58 -19.66 15.76
C SER A 169 -9.96 -18.79 14.58
N LEU A 170 -10.10 -17.50 14.83
CA LEU A 170 -10.39 -16.49 13.79
C LEU A 170 -9.19 -15.57 13.70
N GLU A 171 -8.55 -15.56 12.53
CA GLU A 171 -7.42 -14.67 12.25
C GLU A 171 -7.90 -13.51 11.39
N THR A 172 -7.79 -12.29 11.91
CA THR A 172 -8.15 -11.09 11.16
C THR A 172 -7.02 -10.72 10.22
N ILE A 173 -7.37 -10.53 8.96
CA ILE A 173 -6.48 -9.98 7.94
C ILE A 173 -7.12 -8.73 7.37
N SER A 174 -6.31 -7.78 6.92
CA SER A 174 -6.82 -6.57 6.27
C SER A 174 -5.92 -6.10 5.14
N ALA A 175 -6.52 -5.33 4.23
CA ALA A 175 -5.84 -4.61 3.18
C ALA A 175 -6.36 -3.17 3.19
N GLU A 176 -5.45 -2.22 3.25
CA GLU A 176 -5.76 -0.81 3.05
C GLU A 176 -5.73 -0.50 1.57
N VAL A 177 -6.81 0.06 1.06
CA VAL A 177 -6.98 0.36 -0.37
C VAL A 177 -7.35 1.82 -0.52
N PHE A 178 -6.67 2.48 -1.45
CA PHE A 178 -6.93 3.86 -1.83
C PHE A 178 -7.41 3.93 -3.28
N ASP A 179 -8.44 4.74 -3.51
CA ASP A 179 -8.90 5.12 -4.82
C ASP A 179 -9.09 6.64 -4.87
N ALA A 180 -8.45 7.30 -5.84
CA ALA A 180 -8.56 8.75 -5.99
C ALA A 180 -9.95 9.20 -6.49
N ASP A 181 -10.72 8.27 -7.09
CA ASP A 181 -12.13 8.50 -7.48
C ASP A 181 -13.08 8.40 -6.28
N GLY A 182 -12.60 7.87 -5.15
CA GLY A 182 -13.34 7.67 -3.90
C GLY A 182 -13.53 6.20 -3.54
N LEU A 183 -13.63 5.91 -2.25
CA LEU A 183 -13.79 4.53 -1.76
C LEU A 183 -15.08 3.88 -2.27
N GLU A 184 -16.12 4.67 -2.52
CA GLU A 184 -17.39 4.23 -3.10
C GLU A 184 -17.27 3.67 -4.52
N THR A 185 -16.16 3.93 -5.21
CA THR A 185 -15.89 3.36 -6.53
C THR A 185 -15.26 1.97 -6.46
N ILE A 186 -14.79 1.55 -5.30
CA ILE A 186 -14.23 0.21 -5.10
C ILE A 186 -15.37 -0.80 -5.10
N LYS A 187 -15.35 -1.71 -6.05
CA LYS A 187 -16.35 -2.76 -6.21
C LYS A 187 -16.14 -3.91 -5.23
N TRP A 188 -14.89 -4.31 -5.06
CA TRP A 188 -14.48 -5.33 -4.10
C TRP A 188 -12.98 -5.30 -3.83
N VAL A 189 -12.60 -5.79 -2.67
CA VAL A 189 -11.23 -6.12 -2.28
C VAL A 189 -11.20 -7.60 -1.87
N GLY A 190 -10.15 -8.33 -2.22
CA GLY A 190 -10.08 -9.74 -1.89
C GLY A 190 -8.71 -10.36 -2.21
N PHE A 191 -8.56 -11.63 -1.87
CA PHE A 191 -7.36 -12.39 -2.20
C PHE A 191 -7.69 -13.81 -2.67
N THR A 192 -6.81 -14.37 -3.47
CA THR A 192 -6.76 -15.80 -3.77
C THR A 192 -5.65 -16.44 -2.96
N SER A 193 -5.76 -17.73 -2.66
CA SER A 193 -4.76 -18.49 -1.90
C SER A 193 -4.22 -19.63 -2.71
N PHE A 194 -2.90 -19.75 -2.79
CA PHE A 194 -2.20 -20.86 -3.43
C PHE A 194 -1.36 -21.59 -2.39
N HIS A 195 -1.56 -22.92 -2.30
CA HIS A 195 -0.80 -23.79 -1.40
C HIS A 195 0.48 -24.25 -2.11
N ILE A 196 1.62 -23.68 -1.71
CA ILE A 196 2.92 -23.91 -2.37
C ILE A 196 3.34 -25.39 -2.21
N ASP A 197 3.29 -25.92 -0.99
CA ASP A 197 3.77 -27.26 -0.70
C ASP A 197 2.90 -28.36 -1.31
N GLY A 198 1.66 -28.05 -1.64
CA GLY A 198 0.71 -28.99 -2.30
C GLY A 198 0.45 -28.66 -3.75
N ASP A 199 1.14 -27.68 -4.33
CA ASP A 199 0.97 -27.20 -5.71
C ASP A 199 -0.52 -27.11 -6.12
N SER A 200 -1.32 -26.42 -5.30
CA SER A 200 -2.76 -26.37 -5.49
C SER A 200 -3.37 -25.00 -5.15
N ILE A 201 -4.25 -24.56 -6.04
CA ILE A 201 -5.06 -23.39 -5.78
C ILE A 201 -6.15 -23.72 -4.75
N MET A 202 -6.35 -22.83 -3.77
CA MET A 202 -7.37 -22.97 -2.75
C MET A 202 -8.68 -22.35 -3.22
N ASN A 203 -9.79 -22.73 -2.59
CA ASN A 203 -11.13 -22.20 -2.87
C ASN A 203 -11.49 -22.20 -4.38
N ASN A 204 -10.97 -23.19 -5.14
CA ASN A 204 -11.14 -23.28 -6.59
C ASN A 204 -10.71 -22.01 -7.37
N GLY A 205 -9.82 -21.21 -6.79
CA GLY A 205 -9.37 -19.95 -7.38
C GLY A 205 -10.32 -18.78 -7.18
N ASN A 206 -11.42 -18.96 -6.46
CA ASN A 206 -12.31 -17.86 -6.14
C ASN A 206 -11.68 -16.94 -5.10
N TYR A 207 -11.96 -15.65 -5.23
CA TYR A 207 -11.55 -14.66 -4.25
C TYR A 207 -12.25 -14.88 -2.90
N ILE A 208 -11.49 -14.67 -1.84
CA ILE A 208 -11.99 -14.48 -0.49
C ILE A 208 -12.08 -12.96 -0.32
N TYR A 209 -13.30 -12.45 -0.16
CA TYR A 209 -13.54 -11.01 -0.11
C TYR A 209 -13.29 -10.45 1.29
N LEU A 210 -12.74 -9.25 1.32
CA LEU A 210 -12.60 -8.41 2.51
C LEU A 210 -13.69 -7.33 2.48
N HIS A 211 -14.09 -6.83 3.65
CA HIS A 211 -15.18 -5.89 3.81
C HIS A 211 -14.75 -4.69 4.65
N ASP A 212 -15.18 -3.51 4.23
CA ASP A 212 -15.04 -2.22 4.92
C ASP A 212 -16.42 -1.82 5.46
N ASP A 213 -16.88 -2.56 6.48
CA ASP A 213 -18.26 -2.53 6.95
C ASP A 213 -18.41 -2.22 8.46
N GLY A 214 -17.29 -1.92 9.16
CA GLY A 214 -17.29 -1.69 10.61
C GLY A 214 -17.82 -2.89 11.40
N SER A 215 -17.71 -4.10 10.84
CA SER A 215 -18.28 -5.33 11.40
C SER A 215 -19.80 -5.30 11.59
N GLU A 216 -20.54 -4.50 10.81
CA GLU A 216 -21.98 -4.39 10.88
C GLU A 216 -22.70 -5.63 10.30
N ILE A 217 -22.05 -6.36 9.39
CA ILE A 217 -22.65 -7.50 8.69
C ILE A 217 -22.14 -8.81 9.29
N ILE A 218 -23.07 -9.72 9.61
CA ILE A 218 -22.71 -11.10 9.99
C ILE A 218 -22.44 -11.89 8.72
N LEU A 219 -21.18 -12.29 8.53
CA LEU A 219 -20.73 -13.09 7.37
C LEU A 219 -21.05 -14.57 7.57
N TYR A 220 -20.93 -15.06 8.80
CA TYR A 220 -21.22 -16.44 9.17
C TYR A 220 -21.98 -16.50 10.50
N GLU A 221 -23.08 -17.23 10.49
CA GLU A 221 -23.87 -17.45 11.70
C GLU A 221 -23.06 -18.23 12.78
N PRO A 222 -23.25 -17.92 14.08
CA PRO A 222 -24.26 -17.00 14.59
C PRO A 222 -23.82 -15.54 14.70
N ASN A 223 -22.53 -15.21 14.59
CA ASN A 223 -22.06 -13.85 14.90
C ASN A 223 -20.64 -13.54 14.36
N ILE A 224 -20.18 -14.23 13.34
CA ILE A 224 -18.87 -13.95 12.76
C ILE A 224 -18.98 -12.80 11.76
N THR A 225 -18.35 -11.67 12.08
CA THR A 225 -18.25 -10.47 11.24
C THR A 225 -16.91 -10.41 10.51
N SER A 226 -16.72 -9.42 9.64
CA SER A 226 -15.47 -9.19 8.92
C SER A 226 -14.26 -8.96 9.83
N GLY A 227 -14.48 -8.35 11.00
CA GLY A 227 -13.42 -7.89 11.90
C GLY A 227 -12.94 -6.50 11.57
N ASP A 228 -13.59 -5.84 10.63
CA ASP A 228 -13.36 -4.45 10.33
C ASP A 228 -13.74 -3.57 11.52
N GLU A 229 -12.91 -2.53 11.80
CA GLU A 229 -13.10 -1.68 12.97
C GLU A 229 -13.89 -0.42 12.66
N THR A 230 -13.70 0.13 11.45
CA THR A 230 -14.29 1.41 11.08
C THR A 230 -14.77 1.37 9.65
N LYS A 231 -16.06 1.48 9.48
CA LYS A 231 -16.70 1.48 8.17
C LYS A 231 -16.28 2.66 7.30
N ASP A 232 -16.12 2.39 6.02
CA ASP A 232 -15.82 3.37 4.96
C ASP A 232 -14.50 4.14 5.20
N ASP A 233 -13.48 3.49 5.84
CA ASP A 233 -12.17 4.09 6.08
C ASP A 233 -11.07 3.60 5.10
N GLY A 234 -11.42 2.68 4.19
CA GLY A 234 -10.53 2.11 3.19
C GLY A 234 -9.73 0.90 3.69
N VAL A 235 -9.95 0.46 4.93
CA VAL A 235 -9.34 -0.75 5.49
C VAL A 235 -10.33 -1.91 5.41
N PHE A 236 -10.18 -2.72 4.40
CA PHE A 236 -11.03 -3.89 4.17
C PHE A 236 -10.52 -5.09 4.95
N SER A 237 -11.38 -5.74 5.72
CA SER A 237 -11.00 -6.82 6.64
C SER A 237 -11.80 -8.11 6.43
N PHE A 238 -11.20 -9.25 6.84
CA PHE A 238 -11.87 -10.54 6.90
C PHE A 238 -11.30 -11.40 8.03
N ARG A 239 -12.16 -12.10 8.76
CA ARG A 239 -11.79 -13.09 9.77
C ARG A 239 -11.75 -14.48 9.17
N ILE A 240 -10.55 -15.00 8.93
CA ILE A 240 -10.36 -16.34 8.38
C ILE A 240 -10.58 -17.38 9.48
N PRO A 241 -11.49 -18.35 9.30
CA PRO A 241 -11.63 -19.45 10.23
C PRO A 241 -10.51 -20.47 10.05
N ILE A 242 -9.77 -20.74 11.12
CA ILE A 242 -8.70 -21.73 11.17
C ILE A 242 -9.19 -22.89 12.02
N TYR A 243 -9.45 -24.00 11.36
CA TYR A 243 -9.93 -25.23 11.99
C TYR A 243 -8.77 -25.98 12.64
N GLY A 244 -8.93 -26.32 13.90
CA GLY A 244 -7.94 -27.03 14.70
C GLY A 244 -7.73 -28.48 14.25
N GLN A 245 -6.71 -29.12 14.85
CA GLN A 245 -6.28 -30.49 14.51
C GLN A 245 -7.28 -31.56 14.96
N GLY A 246 -8.15 -31.23 15.92
CA GLY A 246 -9.16 -32.18 16.44
C GLY A 246 -10.36 -32.42 15.54
N PHE A 247 -10.54 -31.62 14.45
CA PHE A 247 -11.58 -31.89 13.47
C PHE A 247 -11.20 -33.05 12.56
N THR A 248 -12.09 -34.02 12.41
CA THR A 248 -11.88 -35.22 11.60
C THR A 248 -12.55 -35.16 10.22
N GLU A 249 -13.56 -34.32 10.06
CA GLU A 249 -14.26 -34.19 8.80
C GLU A 249 -13.44 -33.38 7.78
N PRO A 250 -13.28 -33.86 6.55
CA PRO A 250 -12.42 -33.20 5.53
C PRO A 250 -12.80 -31.76 5.24
N GLY A 251 -14.07 -31.37 5.35
CA GLY A 251 -14.55 -30.00 5.13
C GLY A 251 -14.16 -29.00 6.23
N PHE A 252 -13.72 -29.51 7.38
CA PHE A 252 -13.32 -28.72 8.56
C PHE A 252 -11.84 -28.91 8.89
N GLN A 253 -11.01 -28.99 7.87
CA GLN A 253 -9.57 -29.14 8.04
C GLN A 253 -8.84 -28.01 7.32
N THR A 254 -8.24 -27.12 8.10
CA THR A 254 -7.30 -26.16 7.53
C THR A 254 -6.02 -26.87 7.10
N LYS A 255 -5.63 -26.77 5.84
CA LYS A 255 -4.37 -27.32 5.35
C LYS A 255 -3.19 -26.61 6.00
N THR A 256 -2.14 -27.36 6.32
CA THR A 256 -0.85 -26.82 6.78
C THR A 256 0.15 -26.70 5.65
N GLY A 257 1.20 -25.91 5.84
CA GLY A 257 2.27 -25.69 4.88
C GLY A 257 2.41 -24.22 4.50
N ARG A 258 3.14 -23.97 3.43
CA ARG A 258 3.38 -22.63 2.90
C ARG A 258 2.30 -22.26 1.89
N PHE A 259 1.84 -21.02 1.99
CA PHE A 259 0.86 -20.45 1.06
C PHE A 259 1.36 -19.10 0.56
N VAL A 260 0.91 -18.72 -0.63
CA VAL A 260 0.96 -17.35 -1.10
C VAL A 260 -0.46 -16.84 -1.28
N TRP A 261 -0.77 -15.72 -0.64
CA TRP A 261 -2.01 -14.99 -0.81
C TRP A 261 -1.79 -13.85 -1.78
N ARG A 262 -2.65 -13.75 -2.80
CA ARG A 262 -2.57 -12.75 -3.85
C ARG A 262 -3.73 -11.80 -3.72
N PHE A 263 -3.46 -10.63 -3.17
CA PHE A 263 -4.44 -9.59 -2.95
C PHE A 263 -4.65 -8.75 -4.19
N ALA A 264 -5.90 -8.41 -4.46
CA ALA A 264 -6.32 -7.49 -5.52
C ALA A 264 -7.58 -6.73 -5.09
N ALA A 265 -7.80 -5.58 -5.71
CA ALA A 265 -9.07 -4.88 -5.67
C ALA A 265 -9.54 -4.59 -7.10
N GLN A 266 -10.83 -4.39 -7.27
CA GLN A 266 -11.46 -4.02 -8.52
C GLN A 266 -12.41 -2.86 -8.27
N ASP A 267 -12.42 -1.90 -9.17
CA ASP A 267 -13.38 -0.80 -9.16
C ASP A 267 -14.68 -1.12 -9.91
N LEU A 268 -15.62 -0.17 -9.91
CA LEU A 268 -16.91 -0.30 -10.58
C LEU A 268 -16.78 -0.32 -12.11
N LEU A 269 -15.68 0.16 -12.70
CA LEU A 269 -15.40 0.11 -14.13
C LEU A 269 -14.65 -1.16 -14.55
N ASN A 270 -14.44 -2.08 -13.59
CA ASN A 270 -13.78 -3.38 -13.75
C ASN A 270 -12.26 -3.30 -14.00
N ASP A 271 -11.63 -2.20 -13.63
CA ASP A 271 -10.17 -2.11 -13.61
C ASP A 271 -9.61 -2.74 -12.31
N TYR A 272 -8.45 -3.38 -12.40
CA TYR A 272 -7.85 -4.12 -11.30
C TYR A 272 -6.57 -3.44 -10.81
N THR A 273 -6.34 -3.52 -9.50
CA THR A 273 -5.04 -3.18 -8.92
C THR A 273 -3.94 -4.10 -9.43
N ASN A 274 -2.68 -3.70 -9.26
CA ASN A 274 -1.59 -4.68 -9.26
C ASN A 274 -1.80 -5.69 -8.14
N ILE A 275 -1.40 -6.95 -8.41
CA ILE A 275 -1.46 -8.01 -7.39
C ILE A 275 -0.35 -7.78 -6.38
N VAL A 276 -0.70 -7.81 -5.10
CA VAL A 276 0.24 -7.79 -3.97
C VAL A 276 0.26 -9.17 -3.34
N GLU A 277 1.44 -9.78 -3.28
CA GLU A 277 1.62 -11.12 -2.72
C GLU A 277 2.07 -11.05 -1.26
N HIS A 278 1.52 -11.94 -0.44
CA HIS A 278 1.93 -12.17 0.95
C HIS A 278 2.12 -13.67 1.17
N GLU A 279 3.33 -14.05 1.61
CA GLU A 279 3.62 -15.44 1.95
C GLU A 279 3.26 -15.72 3.40
N ILE A 280 2.65 -16.89 3.66
CA ILE A 280 2.20 -17.30 4.98
C ILE A 280 2.48 -18.77 5.23
N ILE A 281 2.80 -19.12 6.47
CA ILE A 281 2.95 -20.50 6.94
C ILE A 281 1.79 -20.84 7.88
N ILE A 282 1.06 -21.92 7.61
CA ILE A 282 0.05 -22.48 8.51
C ILE A 282 0.61 -23.78 9.10
N GLN A 283 0.68 -23.90 10.42
CA GLN A 283 1.27 -25.05 11.13
C GLN A 283 0.44 -25.55 12.32
#